data_9636b70990fe757fe72b131dd48eb802
#
_entry.id   9636b70990fe757fe72b131dd48eb802
#
_cell.length_a   1.000
_cell.length_b   1.000
_cell.length_c   1.000
_cell.angle_alpha   90.00
_cell.angle_beta   90.00
_cell.angle_gamma   90.00
#
_symmetry.space_group_name_H-M   'P 1'
#
loop_
_entity.id
_entity.type
_entity.pdbx_description
1 polymer ?
#
loop_
_entity_poly.entity_id
_entity_poly.type
_entity_poly.pdbx_seq_one_letter_code
_entity_poly.pdbx_strand_id
1 'polypeptide(L)'
;MIHLVQKVWTDEQFVHVRTKDGLEAKTPFRKWKRLRDASPSERASFVLSPCGIHWPDLDEDLSFGGIFYEAGFCDSTDCEESFLYEG
;
A
#
# COMPACT_ATOMS: atom_id res chain seq x y z
N MET A 1 -6.75 17.71 0.37
CA MET A 1 -5.66 17.63 1.35
C MET A 1 -4.79 16.44 1.03
N ILE A 2 -3.48 16.59 1.11
CA ILE A 2 -2.54 15.49 0.84
C ILE A 2 -2.06 14.91 2.16
N HIS A 3 -2.11 13.57 2.26
CA HIS A 3 -1.59 12.83 3.40
C HIS A 3 -0.28 12.18 2.98
N LEU A 4 0.80 12.49 3.67
CA LEU A 4 2.12 11.95 3.36
C LEU A 4 2.29 10.58 4.02
N VAL A 5 2.68 9.59 3.24
CA VAL A 5 2.97 8.25 3.74
C VAL A 5 4.26 8.29 4.56
N GLN A 6 4.20 7.77 5.77
CA GLN A 6 5.33 7.70 6.68
C GLN A 6 6.01 6.34 6.66
N LYS A 7 5.22 5.28 6.67
CA LYS A 7 5.74 3.92 6.83
C LYS A 7 4.88 2.90 6.10
N VAL A 8 5.54 1.94 5.49
CA VAL A 8 4.91 0.74 4.91
C VAL A 8 5.60 -0.48 5.52
N TRP A 9 4.83 -1.45 5.96
CA TRP A 9 5.38 -2.69 6.51
C TRP A 9 4.46 -3.85 6.22
N THR A 10 4.98 -5.06 6.36
CA THR A 10 4.22 -6.28 6.09
C THR A 10 4.19 -7.17 7.33
N ASP A 11 3.13 -7.96 7.46
CA ASP A 11 3.08 -9.06 8.42
C ASP A 11 2.69 -10.33 7.66
N GLU A 12 2.24 -11.37 8.35
CA GLU A 12 1.92 -12.65 7.71
C GLU A 12 0.75 -12.57 6.73
N GLN A 13 -0.16 -11.61 6.92
CA GLN A 13 -1.41 -11.57 6.16
C GLN A 13 -1.63 -10.26 5.41
N PHE A 14 -1.00 -9.16 5.83
CA PHE A 14 -1.33 -7.82 5.33
C PHE A 14 -0.10 -7.01 4.98
N VAL A 15 -0.28 -6.09 4.03
CA VAL A 15 0.60 -4.94 3.89
C VAL A 15 -0.10 -3.75 4.53
N HIS A 16 0.64 -2.97 5.32
CA HIS A 16 0.14 -1.84 6.10
C HIS A 16 0.76 -0.55 5.62
N VAL A 17 -0.03 0.52 5.64
CA VAL A 17 0.44 1.87 5.30
C VAL A 17 0.00 2.82 6.41
N ARG A 18 0.93 3.67 6.87
CA ARG A 18 0.64 4.73 7.85
C ARG A 18 1.08 6.07 7.28
N THR A 19 0.25 7.08 7.48
CA THR A 19 0.59 8.46 7.11
C THR A 19 1.21 9.19 8.30
N LYS A 20 1.88 10.32 8.00
CA LYS A 20 2.48 11.16 9.05
C LYS A 20 1.45 11.78 9.98
N ASP A 21 0.23 11.97 9.50
CA ASP A 21 -0.87 12.51 10.30
C ASP A 21 -1.69 11.43 11.00
N GLY A 22 -1.21 10.17 11.00
CA GLY A 22 -1.75 9.12 11.85
C GLY A 22 -2.81 8.23 11.24
N LEU A 23 -3.10 8.37 9.95
CA LEU A 23 -4.04 7.45 9.28
C LEU A 23 -3.34 6.13 8.99
N GLU A 24 -4.05 5.03 9.17
CA GLU A 24 -3.55 3.70 8.82
C GLU A 24 -4.57 2.94 8.00
N ALA A 25 -4.06 2.19 7.03
CA ALA A 25 -4.86 1.25 6.25
C ALA A 25 -4.03 0.01 5.96
N LYS A 26 -4.71 -1.09 5.66
CA LYS A 26 -4.06 -2.35 5.30
C LYS A 26 -4.89 -3.05 4.24
N THR A 27 -4.22 -3.92 3.48
CA THR A 27 -4.90 -4.79 2.53
C THR A 27 -4.31 -6.19 2.63
N PRO A 28 -5.16 -7.25 2.55
CA PRO A 28 -4.66 -8.62 2.70
C PRO A 28 -3.95 -9.08 1.43
N PHE A 29 -2.86 -9.81 1.59
CA PHE A 29 -2.12 -10.38 0.45
C PHE A 29 -2.98 -11.34 -0.38
N ARG A 30 -3.88 -12.06 0.26
CA ARG A 30 -4.73 -13.04 -0.42
C ARG A 30 -5.62 -12.42 -1.50
N LYS A 31 -5.87 -11.12 -1.43
CA LYS A 31 -6.69 -10.42 -2.40
C LYS A 31 -5.98 -10.26 -3.75
N TRP A 32 -4.65 -10.28 -3.73
CA TRP A 32 -3.81 -10.00 -4.90
C TRP A 32 -3.08 -11.28 -5.28
N LYS A 33 -3.40 -11.84 -6.44
CA LYS A 33 -2.94 -13.19 -6.82
C LYS A 33 -1.44 -13.38 -6.67
N ARG A 34 -0.64 -12.44 -7.18
CA ARG A 34 0.82 -12.56 -7.15
C ARG A 34 1.37 -12.47 -5.73
N LEU A 35 0.77 -11.63 -4.91
CA LEU A 35 1.16 -11.51 -3.50
C LEU A 35 0.70 -12.71 -2.69
N ARG A 36 -0.49 -13.23 -2.99
CA ARG A 36 -1.02 -14.41 -2.31
C ARG A 36 -0.11 -15.61 -2.49
N ASP A 37 0.42 -15.78 -3.70
CA ASP A 37 1.23 -16.95 -4.06
C ASP A 37 2.73 -16.74 -3.74
N ALA A 38 3.11 -15.58 -3.21
CA ALA A 38 4.48 -15.25 -2.89
C ALA A 38 4.90 -15.74 -1.51
N SER A 39 6.22 -15.88 -1.33
CA SER A 39 6.79 -16.21 -0.02
C SER A 39 6.80 -14.98 0.90
N PRO A 40 6.96 -15.15 2.22
CA PRO A 40 7.10 -14.00 3.13
C PRO A 40 8.26 -13.08 2.76
N SER A 41 9.40 -13.64 2.32
CA SER A 41 10.54 -12.80 1.92
C SER A 41 10.25 -12.01 0.66
N GLU A 42 9.52 -12.58 -0.30
CA GLU A 42 9.11 -11.86 -1.50
C GLU A 42 8.14 -10.72 -1.16
N ARG A 43 7.20 -10.97 -0.26
CA ARG A 43 6.24 -9.95 0.21
C ARG A 43 6.93 -8.80 0.93
N ALA A 44 8.06 -9.05 1.57
CA ALA A 44 8.83 -8.02 2.27
C ALA A 44 9.77 -7.26 1.35
N SER A 45 9.99 -7.73 0.12
CA SER A 45 10.94 -7.15 -0.83
C SER A 45 10.22 -6.18 -1.78
N PHE A 46 9.76 -5.07 -1.24
CA PHE A 46 9.08 -4.03 -2.01
C PHE A 46 9.91 -2.76 -2.04
N VAL A 47 9.60 -1.91 -3.03
CA VAL A 47 10.13 -0.55 -3.10
C VAL A 47 8.97 0.43 -3.12
N LEU A 48 9.20 1.65 -2.65
CA LEU A 48 8.17 2.68 -2.59
C LEU A 48 8.37 3.69 -3.73
N SER A 49 7.25 4.07 -4.34
CA SER A 49 7.20 5.16 -5.31
C SER A 49 6.30 6.26 -4.73
N PRO A 50 6.26 7.45 -5.36
CA PRO A 50 5.40 8.51 -4.83
C PRO A 50 3.94 8.11 -4.69
N CYS A 51 3.43 7.23 -5.55
CA CYS A 51 2.01 6.88 -5.57
C CYS A 51 1.70 5.49 -5.02
N GLY A 52 2.70 4.68 -4.71
CA GLY A 52 2.38 3.32 -4.30
C GLY A 52 3.55 2.43 -3.94
N ILE A 53 3.25 1.15 -3.85
CA ILE A 53 4.17 0.10 -3.46
C ILE A 53 4.39 -0.80 -4.66
N HIS A 54 5.65 -1.10 -4.98
CA HIS A 54 6.00 -1.95 -6.10
C HIS A 54 6.80 -3.16 -5.62
N TRP A 55 6.42 -4.34 -6.10
CA TRP A 55 7.15 -5.58 -5.87
C TRP A 55 7.82 -6.00 -7.18
N PRO A 56 9.12 -5.67 -7.36
CA PRO A 56 9.81 -5.95 -8.65
C PRO A 56 9.85 -7.43 -9.01
N ASP A 57 10.07 -8.29 -8.02
CA ASP A 57 10.17 -9.74 -8.27
C ASP A 57 8.84 -10.38 -8.61
N LEU A 58 7.74 -9.73 -8.29
CA LEU A 58 6.39 -10.25 -8.51
C LEU A 58 5.66 -9.52 -9.62
N ASP A 59 6.26 -8.45 -10.14
CA ASP A 59 5.63 -7.57 -11.13
C ASP A 59 4.24 -7.12 -10.64
N GLU A 60 4.17 -6.70 -9.39
CA GLU A 60 2.92 -6.26 -8.75
C GLU A 60 3.06 -4.86 -8.20
N ASP A 61 1.98 -4.07 -8.33
CA ASP A 61 1.91 -2.70 -7.84
C ASP A 61 0.59 -2.47 -7.13
N LEU A 62 0.65 -1.78 -5.98
CA LEU A 62 -0.55 -1.32 -5.28
C LEU A 62 -0.42 0.17 -5.04
N SER A 63 -1.47 0.94 -5.38
CA SER A 63 -1.48 2.37 -5.10
C SER A 63 -1.86 2.63 -3.65
N PHE A 64 -1.26 3.65 -3.03
CA PHE A 64 -1.66 4.09 -1.69
C PHE A 64 -3.13 4.51 -1.69
N GLY A 65 -3.53 5.27 -2.71
CA GLY A 65 -4.91 5.71 -2.84
C GLY A 65 -5.89 4.55 -2.87
N GLY A 66 -5.57 3.49 -3.60
CA GLY A 66 -6.41 2.30 -3.67
C GLY A 66 -6.55 1.60 -2.32
N ILE A 67 -5.45 1.51 -1.56
CA ILE A 67 -5.47 0.89 -0.24
C ILE A 67 -6.37 1.68 0.72
N PHE A 68 -6.22 3.00 0.75
CA PHE A 68 -7.03 3.86 1.62
C PHE A 68 -8.49 3.94 1.16
N TYR A 69 -8.73 3.92 -0.15
CA TYR A 69 -10.09 3.88 -0.69
C TYR A 69 -10.84 2.63 -0.21
N GLU A 70 -10.20 1.46 -0.30
CA GLU A 70 -10.81 0.21 0.15
C GLU A 70 -10.99 0.15 1.66
N ALA A 71 -10.17 0.88 2.41
CA ALA A 71 -10.31 0.98 3.86
C ALA A 71 -11.41 1.97 4.28
N GLY A 72 -12.06 2.63 3.33
CA GLY A 72 -13.20 3.51 3.61
C GLY A 72 -12.83 4.97 3.88
N PHE A 73 -11.60 5.39 3.58
CA PHE A 73 -11.16 6.76 3.85
C PHE A 73 -11.65 7.76 2.80
N CYS A 74 -12.04 7.30 1.62
CA CYS A 74 -12.49 8.18 0.53
C CYS A 74 -13.74 7.59 -0.11
N ASP A 75 -14.58 8.47 -0.66
CA ASP A 75 -15.80 8.06 -1.35
C ASP A 75 -15.62 7.97 -2.87
N SER A 76 -14.44 8.36 -3.39
CA SER A 76 -14.21 8.47 -4.82
C SER A 76 -12.75 8.21 -5.17
N THR A 77 -12.42 8.29 -6.47
CA THR A 77 -11.06 8.12 -6.97
C THR A 77 -10.09 9.23 -6.52
N ASP A 78 -10.55 10.25 -5.82
CA ASP A 78 -9.70 11.31 -5.29
C ASP A 78 -8.64 10.79 -4.33
N CYS A 79 -8.83 9.61 -3.77
CA CYS A 79 -7.83 8.95 -2.92
C CYS A 79 -6.48 8.80 -3.62
N GLU A 80 -6.48 8.59 -4.94
CA GLU A 80 -5.24 8.41 -5.71
C GLU A 80 -4.33 9.62 -5.63
N GLU A 81 -4.91 10.82 -5.48
CA GLU A 81 -4.15 12.07 -5.42
C GLU A 81 -3.92 12.56 -4.00
N SER A 82 -4.51 11.86 -3.01
CA SER A 82 -4.49 12.32 -1.63
C SER A 82 -3.44 11.64 -0.76
N PHE A 83 -2.80 10.58 -1.24
CA PHE A 83 -1.81 9.82 -0.47
C PHE A 83 -0.53 9.69 -1.27
N LEU A 84 0.54 10.32 -0.79
CA LEU A 84 1.83 10.37 -1.49
C LEU A 84 2.98 10.02 -0.55
N TYR A 85 4.00 9.38 -1.12
CA TYR A 85 5.26 9.11 -0.43
C TYR A 85 6.34 10.02 -1.02
N GLU A 86 7.04 10.75 -0.18
CA GLU A 86 8.08 11.67 -0.62
C GLU A 86 9.51 11.15 -0.39
N GLY A 87 9.62 9.97 0.17
CA GLY A 87 10.92 9.38 0.44
C GLY A 87 11.49 9.78 1.77
#